data_3f6d9ecc6c4b438404fafbc71d080bc5
#
_entry.id   3f6d9ecc6c4b438404fafbc71d080bc5
#
_cell.length_a   1.000
_cell.length_b   1.000
_cell.length_c   1.000
_cell.angle_alpha   90.00
_cell.angle_beta   90.00
_cell.angle_gamma   90.00
#
_symmetry.space_group_name_H-M   'P 1'
#
loop_
_entity.id
_entity.type
_entity.pdbx_description
1 polymer ?
#
loop_
_entity_poly.entity_id
_entity_poly.type
_entity_poly.pdbx_seq_one_letter_code
_entity_poly.pdbx_strand_id
1 'polypeptide(L)'
;MKKYLWLMAAVLLLAGCESQTILVKKDDEFYAPPKTDSDVTAAGRAGGVFESGYNWSLTADRRAYRVGDILTVILEESTQSSKQAGTQFGKSNTVDIAPPVVFGKNKSKLSGSIDANRDFDGSATSRQQNSLRGSITVSVHRVLPNGVLELRGEKWLTLNQGDEYIRLSGLVRADDIENDNSISSQRIANARISYAGRGALSDANAAGWLTRIFNHPLFPI
;
A
#
# COMPACT_ATOMS: atom_id res chain seq x y z
N MET A 1 -41.37 8.69 -25.09
CA MET A 1 -40.65 7.51 -24.61
C MET A 1 -39.15 7.54 -24.93
N LYS A 2 -38.70 7.83 -26.16
CA LYS A 2 -37.26 7.88 -26.50
C LYS A 2 -36.42 8.87 -25.67
N LYS A 3 -36.96 10.04 -25.27
CA LYS A 3 -36.24 11.05 -24.44
C LYS A 3 -35.94 10.54 -23.02
N TYR A 4 -36.82 9.77 -22.42
CA TYR A 4 -36.62 9.20 -21.09
C TYR A 4 -35.60 8.05 -21.08
N LEU A 5 -35.48 7.32 -22.20
CA LEU A 5 -34.48 6.27 -22.37
C LEU A 5 -33.06 6.84 -22.39
N TRP A 6 -32.86 7.98 -23.04
CA TRP A 6 -31.58 8.70 -23.06
C TRP A 6 -31.22 9.26 -21.68
N LEU A 7 -32.20 9.77 -20.95
CA LEU A 7 -31.99 10.25 -19.58
C LEU A 7 -31.64 9.14 -18.61
N MET A 8 -32.28 7.98 -18.72
CA MET A 8 -31.93 6.77 -17.95
C MET A 8 -30.54 6.25 -18.26
N ALA A 9 -30.15 6.23 -19.55
CA ALA A 9 -28.81 5.83 -19.95
C ALA A 9 -27.73 6.78 -19.42
N ALA A 10 -27.99 8.08 -19.42
CA ALA A 10 -27.07 9.09 -18.85
C ALA A 10 -26.93 8.95 -17.34
N VAL A 11 -27.99 8.65 -16.59
CA VAL A 11 -27.97 8.41 -15.15
C VAL A 11 -27.24 7.12 -14.81
N LEU A 12 -27.39 6.06 -15.62
CA LEU A 12 -26.66 4.80 -15.45
C LEU A 12 -25.14 4.93 -15.70
N LEU A 13 -24.73 5.82 -16.61
CA LEU A 13 -23.32 6.11 -16.86
C LEU A 13 -22.66 6.94 -15.72
N LEU A 14 -23.43 7.70 -14.96
CA LEU A 14 -22.96 8.46 -13.82
C LEU A 14 -22.80 7.61 -12.54
N ALA A 15 -23.43 6.44 -12.46
CA ALA A 15 -23.38 5.57 -11.27
C ALA A 15 -22.12 4.66 -11.20
N GLY A 16 -21.22 4.74 -12.17
CA GLY A 16 -20.21 3.70 -12.43
C GLY A 16 -18.82 3.88 -11.83
N CYS A 17 -18.53 4.86 -10.98
CA CYS A 17 -17.18 5.06 -10.44
C CYS A 17 -17.18 5.28 -8.93
N GLU A 18 -17.56 4.27 -8.18
CA GLU A 18 -17.17 4.19 -6.78
C GLU A 18 -15.77 3.56 -6.71
N SER A 19 -14.77 4.37 -6.41
CA SER A 19 -13.44 3.86 -6.10
C SER A 19 -13.54 3.12 -4.77
N GLN A 20 -13.49 1.79 -4.81
CA GLN A 20 -13.42 0.97 -3.60
C GLN A 20 -12.11 1.32 -2.89
N THR A 21 -12.19 2.17 -1.88
CA THR A 21 -11.16 2.27 -0.86
C THR A 21 -11.08 0.92 -0.19
N ILE A 22 -9.94 0.24 -0.29
CA ILE A 22 -9.70 -1.02 0.42
C ILE A 22 -9.81 -0.68 1.91
N LEU A 23 -10.97 -0.99 2.47
CA LEU A 23 -11.27 -0.81 3.88
C LEU A 23 -10.44 -1.82 4.67
N VAL A 24 -9.30 -1.41 5.20
CA VAL A 24 -8.55 -2.24 6.13
C VAL A 24 -9.43 -2.53 7.34
N LYS A 25 -9.71 -3.81 7.56
CA LYS A 25 -10.57 -4.26 8.65
C LYS A 25 -9.81 -4.11 9.97
N LYS A 26 -10.42 -3.44 10.94
CA LYS A 26 -9.96 -3.46 12.33
C LYS A 26 -10.15 -4.87 12.87
N ASP A 27 -9.25 -5.34 13.72
CA ASP A 27 -9.28 -6.69 14.29
C ASP A 27 -9.21 -7.80 13.22
N ASP A 28 -8.24 -7.67 12.30
CA ASP A 28 -7.93 -8.69 11.31
C ASP A 28 -7.36 -9.93 12.00
N GLU A 29 -7.97 -11.09 11.78
CA GLU A 29 -7.55 -12.35 12.38
C GLU A 29 -6.08 -12.71 12.11
N PHE A 30 -5.52 -12.20 11.01
CA PHE A 30 -4.11 -12.41 10.69
C PHE A 30 -3.17 -11.75 11.71
N TYR A 31 -3.56 -10.62 12.31
CA TYR A 31 -2.78 -9.89 13.30
C TYR A 31 -3.25 -10.13 14.73
N ALA A 32 -4.31 -10.91 14.92
CA ALA A 32 -4.79 -11.27 16.24
C ALA A 32 -3.70 -12.03 17.04
N PRO A 33 -3.62 -11.85 18.34
CA PRO A 33 -2.70 -12.63 19.17
C PRO A 33 -2.93 -14.14 18.99
N PRO A 34 -1.88 -14.96 18.99
CA PRO A 34 -2.04 -16.39 18.89
C PRO A 34 -2.89 -16.89 20.06
N LYS A 35 -3.82 -17.80 19.78
CA LYS A 35 -4.56 -18.50 20.82
C LYS A 35 -3.57 -19.43 21.52
N THR A 36 -3.12 -19.05 22.67
CA THR A 36 -2.41 -19.94 23.57
C THR A 36 -3.46 -20.86 24.16
N ASP A 37 -3.43 -22.15 23.78
CA ASP A 37 -4.30 -23.14 24.40
C ASP A 37 -4.01 -23.14 25.91
N SER A 38 -4.90 -22.53 26.66
CA SER A 38 -4.87 -22.52 28.12
C SER A 38 -5.17 -23.90 28.72
N ASP A 39 -5.44 -24.89 27.89
CA ASP A 39 -5.61 -26.28 28.24
C ASP A 39 -4.30 -27.08 28.32
N VAL A 40 -3.16 -26.43 28.53
CA VAL A 40 -2.00 -27.12 29.07
C VAL A 40 -2.34 -27.39 30.55
N THR A 41 -3.24 -28.32 30.74
CA THR A 41 -3.36 -28.99 32.04
C THR A 41 -1.96 -29.50 32.38
N ALA A 42 -1.41 -28.97 33.46
CA ALA A 42 -0.15 -29.38 34.08
C ALA A 42 -0.22 -30.82 34.58
N ALA A 43 -0.57 -31.73 33.70
CA ALA A 43 -0.51 -33.15 33.94
C ALA A 43 0.70 -33.67 33.18
N GLY A 44 1.83 -33.70 33.84
CA GLY A 44 3.03 -34.36 33.33
C GLY A 44 2.66 -35.71 32.74
N ARG A 45 2.68 -35.83 31.42
CA ARG A 45 2.30 -37.04 30.68
C ARG A 45 3.16 -38.29 31.02
N ALA A 46 4.14 -38.15 31.90
CA ALA A 46 5.06 -39.24 32.27
C ALA A 46 5.46 -39.23 33.77
N GLY A 47 4.68 -38.60 34.66
CA GLY A 47 5.02 -38.58 36.10
C GLY A 47 6.23 -37.74 36.47
N GLY A 48 6.79 -36.95 35.53
CA GLY A 48 7.89 -36.02 35.77
C GLY A 48 7.39 -34.63 36.08
N VAL A 49 8.09 -33.90 36.94
CA VAL A 49 7.84 -32.49 37.28
C VAL A 49 8.24 -31.55 36.11
N PHE A 50 8.86 -32.12 35.08
CA PHE A 50 9.34 -31.34 33.91
C PHE A 50 8.32 -31.37 32.79
N GLU A 51 7.75 -30.21 32.50
CA GLU A 51 6.96 -29.97 31.32
C GLU A 51 7.81 -29.23 30.27
N SER A 52 7.91 -29.84 29.09
CA SER A 52 8.63 -29.27 27.96
C SER A 52 7.89 -27.99 27.49
N GLY A 53 8.37 -26.83 27.88
CA GLY A 53 7.79 -25.56 27.45
C GLY A 53 7.59 -24.50 28.56
N TYR A 54 7.45 -24.89 29.83
CA TYR A 54 7.20 -23.96 30.95
C TYR A 54 8.25 -23.99 32.05
N ASN A 55 9.49 -24.36 31.73
CA ASN A 55 10.53 -24.40 32.76
C ASN A 55 10.99 -22.99 33.12
N TRP A 56 10.71 -22.56 34.33
CA TRP A 56 11.38 -21.44 34.97
C TRP A 56 12.82 -21.83 35.24
N SER A 57 13.73 -21.43 34.37
CA SER A 57 15.15 -21.55 34.67
C SER A 57 15.62 -20.25 35.31
N LEU A 58 16.29 -20.36 36.46
CA LEU A 58 16.92 -19.21 37.15
C LEU A 58 18.04 -18.56 36.32
N THR A 59 18.53 -19.29 35.32
CA THR A 59 19.62 -18.85 34.42
C THR A 59 19.18 -18.62 32.98
N ALA A 60 17.89 -18.83 32.66
CA ALA A 60 17.39 -18.62 31.32
C ALA A 60 17.29 -17.12 31.04
N ASP A 61 17.78 -16.75 29.89
CA ASP A 61 17.58 -15.42 29.32
C ASP A 61 16.07 -15.17 29.14
N ARG A 62 15.61 -13.98 29.49
CA ARG A 62 14.18 -13.59 29.44
C ARG A 62 13.74 -13.08 28.08
N ARG A 63 14.48 -13.40 27.03
CA ARG A 63 14.09 -13.00 25.68
C ARG A 63 12.83 -13.72 25.23
N ALA A 64 12.04 -13.05 24.42
CA ALA A 64 10.88 -13.64 23.77
C ALA A 64 11.34 -14.72 22.78
N TYR A 65 10.95 -15.97 22.98
CA TYR A 65 11.29 -17.09 22.10
C TYR A 65 10.16 -18.12 21.97
N ARG A 66 9.03 -17.92 22.65
CA ARG A 66 7.88 -18.83 22.61
C ARG A 66 6.70 -18.21 21.91
N VAL A 67 5.81 -19.05 21.38
CA VAL A 67 4.53 -18.59 20.84
C VAL A 67 3.74 -17.91 21.96
N GLY A 68 3.25 -16.72 21.69
CA GLY A 68 2.56 -15.87 22.65
C GLY A 68 3.44 -14.86 23.37
N ASP A 69 4.77 -15.01 23.33
CA ASP A 69 5.66 -14.00 23.88
C ASP A 69 5.51 -12.67 23.13
N ILE A 70 5.76 -11.58 23.83
CA ILE A 70 5.66 -10.23 23.30
C ILE A 70 7.02 -9.56 23.25
N LEU A 71 7.25 -8.79 22.20
CA LEU A 71 8.45 -7.98 22.07
C LEU A 71 8.13 -6.64 21.42
N THR A 72 9.01 -5.66 21.62
CA THR A 72 8.86 -4.32 21.08
C THR A 72 9.74 -4.16 19.85
N VAL A 73 9.14 -3.82 18.72
CA VAL A 73 9.86 -3.47 17.49
C VAL A 73 10.04 -1.95 17.45
N ILE A 74 11.29 -1.51 17.36
CA ILE A 74 11.66 -0.11 17.17
C ILE A 74 11.66 0.15 15.67
N LEU A 75 10.75 1.01 15.22
CA LEU A 75 10.59 1.37 13.81
C LEU A 75 11.57 2.50 13.46
N GLU A 76 12.47 2.21 12.54
CA GLU A 76 13.49 3.14 12.03
C GLU A 76 13.60 2.99 10.52
N GLU A 77 12.50 3.30 9.82
CA GLU A 77 12.45 3.18 8.38
C GLU A 77 12.67 4.54 7.71
N SER A 78 13.57 4.57 6.74
CA SER A 78 13.80 5.73 5.90
C SER A 78 13.90 5.29 4.45
N THR A 79 12.98 5.77 3.62
CA THR A 79 12.95 5.44 2.20
C THR A 79 13.10 6.72 1.39
N GLN A 80 14.10 6.76 0.54
CA GLN A 80 14.32 7.83 -0.41
C GLN A 80 14.15 7.27 -1.82
N SER A 81 13.17 7.79 -2.55
CA SER A 81 12.89 7.42 -3.92
C SER A 81 13.03 8.62 -4.84
N SER A 82 13.81 8.45 -5.91
CA SER A 82 13.93 9.41 -7.00
C SER A 82 13.44 8.74 -8.28
N LYS A 83 12.37 9.27 -8.87
CA LYS A 83 11.82 8.78 -10.13
C LYS A 83 11.92 9.86 -11.19
N GLN A 84 12.56 9.54 -12.29
CA GLN A 84 12.68 10.41 -13.44
C GLN A 84 11.98 9.75 -14.63
N ALA A 85 11.00 10.43 -15.21
CA ALA A 85 10.31 9.97 -16.40
C ALA A 85 10.45 11.05 -17.49
N GLY A 86 10.96 10.64 -18.64
CA GLY A 86 10.98 11.47 -19.85
C GLY A 86 10.05 10.85 -20.88
N THR A 87 9.16 11.64 -21.47
CA THR A 87 8.31 11.23 -22.57
C THR A 87 8.55 12.17 -23.73
N GLN A 88 9.08 11.64 -24.83
CA GLN A 88 9.21 12.37 -26.09
C GLN A 88 8.18 11.80 -27.06
N PHE A 89 7.33 12.67 -27.57
CA PHE A 89 6.37 12.32 -28.59
C PHE A 89 6.43 13.33 -29.73
N GLY A 90 6.91 12.86 -30.89
CA GLY A 90 6.91 13.63 -32.13
C GLY A 90 5.84 13.08 -33.07
N LYS A 91 4.92 13.91 -33.54
CA LYS A 91 3.96 13.56 -34.55
C LYS A 91 4.02 14.58 -35.68
N SER A 92 4.44 14.15 -36.87
CA SER A 92 4.36 14.94 -38.11
C SER A 92 3.19 14.44 -38.94
N ASN A 93 2.25 15.32 -39.25
CA ASN A 93 1.16 15.04 -40.18
C ASN A 93 1.26 16.03 -41.34
N THR A 94 1.46 15.52 -42.53
CA THR A 94 1.36 16.29 -43.78
C THR A 94 0.04 15.89 -44.44
N VAL A 95 -0.86 16.86 -44.62
CA VAL A 95 -2.12 16.64 -45.35
C VAL A 95 -2.04 17.46 -46.62
N ASP A 96 -1.85 16.75 -47.75
CA ASP A 96 -1.90 17.36 -49.09
C ASP A 96 -3.33 17.31 -49.63
N ILE A 97 -3.94 18.44 -49.79
CA ILE A 97 -5.25 18.59 -50.41
C ILE A 97 -5.05 18.83 -51.89
N ALA A 98 -5.28 17.79 -52.70
CA ALA A 98 -5.25 17.92 -54.16
C ALA A 98 -6.31 18.94 -54.62
N PRO A 99 -5.99 19.79 -55.63
CA PRO A 99 -6.92 20.78 -56.12
C PRO A 99 -8.16 20.10 -56.71
N PRO A 100 -9.38 20.51 -56.29
CA PRO A 100 -10.60 19.94 -56.83
C PRO A 100 -10.80 20.33 -58.30
N VAL A 101 -11.16 19.34 -59.12
CA VAL A 101 -11.53 19.56 -60.51
C VAL A 101 -13.02 19.94 -60.57
N VAL A 102 -13.32 21.20 -60.83
CA VAL A 102 -14.69 21.69 -60.99
C VAL A 102 -14.92 22.08 -62.45
N PHE A 103 -15.90 21.44 -63.10
CA PHE A 103 -16.22 21.67 -64.54
C PHE A 103 -15.02 21.49 -65.50
N GLY A 104 -14.19 20.46 -65.29
CA GLY A 104 -13.08 20.16 -66.18
C GLY A 104 -11.89 21.13 -66.13
N LYS A 105 -11.86 22.06 -65.20
CA LYS A 105 -10.74 23.01 -64.98
C LYS A 105 -10.14 22.82 -63.63
N ASN A 106 -8.83 22.58 -63.59
CA ASN A 106 -8.04 22.53 -62.34
C ASN A 106 -7.98 23.93 -61.72
N LYS A 107 -8.50 24.07 -60.51
CA LYS A 107 -8.40 25.33 -59.73
C LYS A 107 -7.20 25.22 -58.78
N SER A 108 -6.00 25.50 -59.32
CA SER A 108 -4.74 25.48 -58.57
C SER A 108 -4.69 26.44 -57.35
N LYS A 109 -5.58 27.43 -57.31
CA LYS A 109 -5.72 28.36 -56.18
C LYS A 109 -6.41 27.74 -54.94
N LEU A 110 -6.95 26.54 -55.05
CA LEU A 110 -7.58 25.81 -53.95
C LEU A 110 -6.73 24.62 -53.46
N SER A 111 -5.48 24.49 -53.89
CA SER A 111 -4.55 23.55 -53.28
C SER A 111 -4.02 24.15 -51.97
N GLY A 112 -4.10 23.41 -50.90
CA GLY A 112 -3.53 23.77 -49.59
C GLY A 112 -2.76 22.59 -49.03
N SER A 113 -1.52 22.83 -48.62
CA SER A 113 -0.77 21.90 -47.78
C SER A 113 -0.80 22.43 -46.35
N ILE A 114 -1.19 21.58 -45.42
CA ILE A 114 -1.14 21.89 -44.00
C ILE A 114 -0.08 20.95 -43.38
N ASP A 115 1.05 21.55 -43.05
CA ASP A 115 2.10 20.88 -42.28
C ASP A 115 1.91 21.18 -40.80
N ALA A 116 1.52 20.17 -40.04
CA ALA A 116 1.39 20.28 -38.60
C ALA A 116 2.46 19.40 -37.92
N ASN A 117 3.50 20.06 -37.40
CA ASN A 117 4.49 19.44 -36.54
C ASN A 117 4.09 19.68 -35.09
N ARG A 118 3.97 18.62 -34.33
CA ARG A 118 3.80 18.65 -32.87
C ARG A 118 4.94 17.90 -32.21
N ASP A 119 5.80 18.63 -31.55
CA ASP A 119 6.84 18.07 -30.70
C ASP A 119 6.44 18.32 -29.24
N PHE A 120 6.32 17.24 -28.50
CA PHE A 120 6.05 17.29 -27.06
C PHE A 120 7.22 16.67 -26.31
N ASP A 121 7.95 17.51 -25.57
CA ASP A 121 8.98 17.11 -24.64
C ASP A 121 8.45 17.27 -23.21
N GLY A 122 8.09 16.14 -22.60
CA GLY A 122 7.67 16.09 -21.21
C GLY A 122 8.76 15.48 -20.33
N SER A 123 9.31 16.24 -19.38
CA SER A 123 10.18 15.72 -18.33
C SER A 123 9.51 15.89 -16.99
N ALA A 124 9.38 14.79 -16.25
CA ALA A 124 8.87 14.78 -14.87
C ALA A 124 9.91 14.19 -13.94
N THR A 125 10.28 14.95 -12.93
CA THR A 125 11.14 14.46 -11.83
C THR A 125 10.32 14.45 -10.54
N SER A 126 10.14 13.27 -9.95
CA SER A 126 9.50 13.11 -8.66
C SER A 126 10.53 12.63 -7.64
N ARG A 127 10.67 13.35 -6.55
CA ARG A 127 11.47 12.95 -5.39
C ARG A 127 10.55 12.75 -4.22
N GLN A 128 10.62 11.58 -3.60
CA GLN A 128 9.81 11.25 -2.45
C GLN A 128 10.73 10.75 -1.33
N GLN A 129 10.58 11.32 -0.16
CA GLN A 129 11.28 10.90 1.03
C GLN A 129 10.25 10.59 2.11
N ASN A 130 10.26 9.34 2.58
CA ASN A 130 9.40 8.90 3.66
C ASN A 130 10.26 8.44 4.82
N SER A 131 9.88 8.83 6.03
CA SER A 131 10.49 8.34 7.26
C SER A 131 9.40 7.90 8.23
N LEU A 132 9.57 6.71 8.82
CA LEU A 132 8.70 6.16 9.84
C LEU A 132 9.54 5.86 11.07
N ARG A 133 9.24 6.53 12.19
CA ARG A 133 9.91 6.33 13.47
C ARG A 133 8.88 6.12 14.56
N GLY A 134 9.14 5.18 15.43
CA GLY A 134 8.25 4.86 16.54
C GLY A 134 8.50 3.47 17.08
N SER A 135 7.53 2.92 17.78
CA SER A 135 7.60 1.56 18.29
C SER A 135 6.24 0.87 18.23
N ILE A 136 6.27 -0.41 17.99
CA ILE A 136 5.09 -1.28 18.05
C ILE A 136 5.42 -2.53 18.82
N THR A 137 4.56 -2.91 19.75
CA THR A 137 4.65 -4.19 20.44
C THR A 137 3.91 -5.24 19.64
N VAL A 138 4.57 -6.37 19.39
CA VAL A 138 4.08 -7.48 18.57
C VAL A 138 4.18 -8.79 19.35
N SER A 139 3.46 -9.80 18.91
CA SER A 139 3.51 -11.15 19.49
C SER A 139 4.23 -12.13 18.57
N VAL A 140 4.88 -13.12 19.17
CA VAL A 140 5.41 -14.29 18.47
C VAL A 140 4.23 -15.19 18.11
N HIS A 141 3.97 -15.30 16.82
CA HIS A 141 2.84 -16.09 16.32
C HIS A 141 3.20 -17.55 16.10
N ARG A 142 4.43 -17.79 15.68
CA ARG A 142 4.95 -19.13 15.43
C ARG A 142 6.47 -19.17 15.58
N VAL A 143 6.98 -20.30 16.05
CA VAL A 143 8.41 -20.62 16.06
C VAL A 143 8.66 -21.64 14.98
N LEU A 144 9.55 -21.33 14.04
CA LEU A 144 9.95 -22.25 12.97
C LEU A 144 10.94 -23.31 13.51
N PRO A 145 11.09 -24.47 12.85
CA PRO A 145 12.00 -25.52 13.30
C PRO A 145 13.47 -25.11 13.41
N ASN A 146 13.88 -24.07 12.69
CA ASN A 146 15.22 -23.49 12.75
C ASN A 146 15.41 -22.43 13.85
N GLY A 147 14.42 -22.25 14.75
CA GLY A 147 14.46 -21.26 15.82
C GLY A 147 14.12 -19.83 15.40
N VAL A 148 13.73 -19.60 14.13
CA VAL A 148 13.26 -18.30 13.67
C VAL A 148 11.82 -18.06 14.16
N LEU A 149 11.56 -16.86 14.65
CA LEU A 149 10.27 -16.44 15.18
C LEU A 149 9.48 -15.68 14.10
N GLU A 150 8.23 -16.01 13.92
CA GLU A 150 7.29 -15.25 13.11
C GLU A 150 6.55 -14.26 13.99
N LEU A 151 6.73 -12.98 13.72
CA LEU A 151 6.13 -11.88 14.45
C LEU A 151 4.91 -11.34 13.72
N ARG A 152 3.87 -11.02 14.49
CA ARG A 152 2.70 -10.29 13.99
C ARG A 152 2.17 -9.36 15.06
N GLY A 153 1.68 -8.21 14.63
CA GLY A 153 1.03 -7.27 15.52
C GLY A 153 0.36 -6.13 14.80
N GLU A 154 -0.65 -5.57 15.42
CA GLU A 154 -1.29 -4.35 14.98
C GLU A 154 -1.53 -3.41 16.17
N LYS A 155 -1.49 -2.12 15.90
CA LYS A 155 -1.76 -1.07 16.86
C LYS A 155 -2.70 -0.05 16.23
N TRP A 156 -3.83 0.19 16.85
CA TRP A 156 -4.79 1.20 16.45
C TRP A 156 -4.71 2.40 17.38
N LEU A 157 -4.75 3.59 16.81
CA LEU A 157 -4.74 4.86 17.51
C LEU A 157 -5.92 5.68 17.01
N THR A 158 -6.86 5.98 17.89
CA THR A 158 -7.97 6.88 17.59
C THR A 158 -7.59 8.27 18.04
N LEU A 159 -7.37 9.17 17.11
CA LEU A 159 -6.99 10.55 17.33
C LEU A 159 -8.16 11.49 16.97
N ASN A 160 -8.07 12.76 17.35
CA ASN A 160 -9.12 13.75 17.08
C ASN A 160 -9.44 13.94 15.58
N GLN A 161 -8.50 13.57 14.70
CA GLN A 161 -8.62 13.74 13.25
C GLN A 161 -8.94 12.44 12.51
N GLY A 162 -9.09 11.33 13.25
CA GLY A 162 -9.42 10.02 12.68
C GLY A 162 -8.66 8.87 13.33
N ASP A 163 -8.84 7.70 12.78
CA ASP A 163 -8.16 6.48 13.21
C ASP A 163 -6.87 6.27 12.41
N GLU A 164 -5.80 5.98 13.10
CA GLU A 164 -4.52 5.57 12.51
C GLU A 164 -4.20 4.15 12.94
N TYR A 165 -3.51 3.40 12.09
CA TYR A 165 -3.05 2.07 12.45
C TYR A 165 -1.64 1.80 11.94
N ILE A 166 -0.95 0.95 12.69
CA ILE A 166 0.34 0.38 12.32
C ILE A 166 0.18 -1.14 12.37
N ARG A 167 0.62 -1.83 11.32
CA ARG A 167 0.68 -3.29 11.24
C ARG A 167 2.09 -3.70 10.92
N LEU A 168 2.55 -4.76 11.58
CA LEU A 168 3.85 -5.34 11.33
C LEU A 168 3.73 -6.85 11.28
N SER A 169 4.40 -7.46 10.29
CA SER A 169 4.67 -8.89 10.27
C SER A 169 6.06 -9.13 9.69
N GLY A 170 6.73 -10.20 10.13
CA GLY A 170 8.05 -10.54 9.65
C GLY A 170 8.68 -11.68 10.42
N LEU A 171 9.92 -11.98 10.10
CA LEU A 171 10.69 -13.08 10.67
C LEU A 171 11.92 -12.54 11.40
N VAL A 172 12.20 -13.07 12.58
CA VAL A 172 13.29 -12.63 13.46
C VAL A 172 14.03 -13.85 14.01
N ARG A 173 15.35 -13.74 14.18
CA ARG A 173 16.10 -14.72 14.97
C ARG A 173 16.01 -14.36 16.44
N ALA A 174 15.86 -15.37 17.29
CA ALA A 174 15.84 -15.15 18.74
C ALA A 174 17.11 -14.45 19.24
N ASP A 175 18.27 -14.72 18.62
CA ASP A 175 19.55 -14.11 18.98
C ASP A 175 19.64 -12.62 18.66
N ASP A 176 18.83 -12.11 17.72
CA ASP A 176 18.79 -10.70 17.33
C ASP A 176 17.91 -9.85 18.29
N ILE A 177 17.18 -10.50 19.19
CA ILE A 177 16.36 -9.82 20.19
C ILE A 177 17.26 -9.38 21.35
N GLU A 178 17.14 -8.12 21.74
CA GLU A 178 17.89 -7.57 22.88
C GLU A 178 17.32 -8.06 24.23
N ASN A 179 18.09 -7.88 25.31
CA ASN A 179 17.72 -8.40 26.64
C ASN A 179 16.49 -7.71 27.24
N ASP A 180 16.11 -6.56 26.72
CA ASP A 180 14.90 -5.81 27.07
C ASP A 180 13.68 -6.19 26.23
N ASN A 181 13.78 -7.28 25.44
CA ASN A 181 12.77 -7.70 24.48
C ASN A 181 12.47 -6.65 23.41
N SER A 182 13.48 -5.92 22.97
CA SER A 182 13.39 -5.02 21.84
C SER A 182 14.17 -5.52 20.64
N ILE A 183 13.78 -5.05 19.44
CA ILE A 183 14.48 -5.31 18.18
C ILE A 183 14.25 -4.15 17.21
N SER A 184 15.28 -3.79 16.45
CA SER A 184 15.13 -2.83 15.35
C SER A 184 14.40 -3.46 14.17
N SER A 185 13.51 -2.70 13.52
CA SER A 185 12.78 -3.12 12.31
C SER A 185 13.73 -3.50 11.16
N GLN A 186 14.91 -2.94 11.12
CA GLN A 186 15.94 -3.24 10.12
C GLN A 186 16.52 -4.67 10.22
N ARG A 187 16.35 -5.33 11.38
CA ARG A 187 16.78 -6.73 11.61
C ARG A 187 15.68 -7.74 11.33
N ILE A 188 14.50 -7.29 10.95
CA ILE A 188 13.36 -8.15 10.64
C ILE A 188 13.40 -8.57 9.19
N ALA A 189 13.55 -9.85 8.95
CA ALA A 189 13.50 -10.41 7.61
C ALA A 189 12.06 -10.48 7.09
N ASN A 190 11.88 -10.23 5.80
CA ASN A 190 10.56 -10.21 5.14
C ASN A 190 9.55 -9.29 5.86
N ALA A 191 10.03 -8.16 6.38
CA ALA A 191 9.23 -7.20 7.10
C ALA A 191 8.13 -6.62 6.20
N ARG A 192 6.90 -6.64 6.69
CA ARG A 192 5.75 -5.95 6.10
C ARG A 192 5.22 -4.97 7.12
N ILE A 193 5.49 -3.71 6.88
CA ILE A 193 5.08 -2.62 7.75
C ILE A 193 4.06 -1.80 6.99
N SER A 194 2.86 -1.66 7.54
CA SER A 194 1.80 -0.83 6.99
C SER A 194 1.43 0.24 8.02
N TYR A 195 1.48 1.49 7.59
CA TYR A 195 0.99 2.63 8.34
C TYR A 195 -0.01 3.38 7.47
N ALA A 196 -1.20 3.59 7.98
CA ALA A 196 -2.19 4.43 7.33
C ALA A 196 -3.11 5.09 8.37
N GLY A 197 -3.59 6.28 8.00
CA GLY A 197 -4.58 7.02 8.76
C GLY A 197 -5.88 7.16 7.96
N ARG A 198 -6.99 7.21 8.65
CA ARG A 198 -8.31 7.57 8.13
C ARG A 198 -8.76 8.83 8.81
N GLY A 199 -9.18 9.82 8.06
CA GLY A 199 -9.72 11.05 8.61
C GLY A 199 -9.82 12.15 7.58
N ALA A 200 -10.37 13.27 7.96
CA ALA A 200 -10.65 14.43 7.09
C ALA A 200 -9.41 14.94 6.32
N LEU A 201 -8.21 14.78 6.86
CA LEU A 201 -6.96 15.15 6.20
C LEU A 201 -6.57 14.19 5.07
N SER A 202 -6.85 12.90 5.22
CA SER A 202 -6.63 11.90 4.18
C SER A 202 -7.57 12.13 3.00
N ASP A 203 -8.81 12.47 3.28
CA ASP A 203 -9.85 12.71 2.28
C ASP A 203 -9.63 14.05 1.55
N ALA A 204 -9.08 15.05 2.23
CA ALA A 204 -8.74 16.34 1.63
C ALA A 204 -7.63 16.27 0.58
N ASN A 205 -6.74 15.29 0.67
CA ASN A 205 -5.67 15.06 -0.31
C ASN A 205 -6.13 14.23 -1.53
N ALA A 206 -7.33 13.68 -1.49
CA ALA A 206 -7.91 12.98 -2.63
C ALA A 206 -8.36 13.99 -3.69
N ALA A 207 -7.88 13.80 -4.94
CA ALA A 207 -8.34 14.64 -6.04
C ALA A 207 -9.86 14.60 -6.15
N GLY A 208 -10.51 15.76 -6.11
CA GLY A 208 -11.95 15.89 -6.24
C GLY A 208 -12.47 15.20 -7.51
N TRP A 209 -13.70 14.71 -7.46
CA TRP A 209 -14.33 13.99 -8.57
C TRP A 209 -14.30 14.79 -9.89
N LEU A 210 -14.43 16.12 -9.81
CA LEU A 210 -14.38 17.02 -10.95
C LEU A 210 -12.99 17.03 -11.60
N THR A 211 -11.92 17.08 -10.79
CA THR A 211 -10.53 17.01 -11.26
C THR A 211 -10.23 15.68 -11.94
N ARG A 212 -10.84 14.58 -11.47
CA ARG A 212 -10.70 13.26 -12.09
C ARG A 212 -11.36 13.18 -13.46
N ILE A 213 -12.51 13.85 -13.63
CA ILE A 213 -13.21 13.94 -14.93
C ILE A 213 -12.37 14.73 -15.92
N PHE A 214 -11.86 15.90 -15.53
CA PHE A 214 -11.07 16.75 -16.44
C PHE A 214 -9.70 16.16 -16.80
N ASN A 215 -9.11 15.34 -15.92
CA ASN A 215 -7.85 14.66 -16.21
C ASN A 215 -8.02 13.28 -16.88
N HIS A 216 -9.26 12.92 -17.25
CA HIS A 216 -9.49 11.64 -17.91
C HIS A 216 -9.00 11.69 -19.37
N PRO A 217 -8.27 10.67 -19.87
CA PRO A 217 -7.70 10.67 -21.23
C PRO A 217 -8.73 10.74 -22.36
N LEU A 218 -10.02 10.60 -22.05
CA LEU A 218 -11.13 10.78 -23.00
C LEU A 218 -11.60 12.24 -23.13
N PHE A 219 -11.12 13.15 -22.28
CA PHE A 219 -11.38 14.58 -22.43
C PHE A 219 -10.13 15.25 -23.03
N PRO A 220 -10.08 15.49 -24.34
CA PRO A 220 -9.01 16.25 -24.97
C PRO A 220 -9.26 17.75 -24.72
N ILE A 221 -8.69 18.32 -23.69
CA ILE A 221 -8.54 19.76 -23.55
C ILE A 221 -7.09 20.10 -23.82
#